data_9b966cdd708fe0d7abecd87d0df86d37
#
_entry.id   9b966cdd708fe0d7abecd87d0df86d37
#
_cell.length_a   1.000
_cell.length_b   1.000
_cell.length_c   1.000
_cell.angle_alpha   90.00
_cell.angle_beta   90.00
_cell.angle_gamma   90.00
#
_symmetry.space_group_name_H-M   'P 1'
#
loop_
_entity.id
_entity.type
_entity.pdbx_description
1 polymer ?
#
loop_
_entity_poly.entity_id
_entity_poly.type
_entity_poly.pdbx_seq_one_letter_code
_entity_poly.pdbx_strand_id
1 'polypeptide(L)'
;MSEHRIVLDWKLGDAGFPIIGYDVNGDGRTDLIVGQGHGYGLYWWEQGDPKEHPTWTRHIIDESYSQSHALLLTEIDGEMQLITGKRYRGHDGNDPGSYDPVVVYAYTLDRKSAMFHRHTLSMNGTASAGTQFIALDLDKDGDLDLASAGKLGVHVFENLRVDNVPKATREQQIPLEKPWPFDDEGHAVEQENGPQDLIKNNNENKQ
;
A
#
# COMPACT_ATOMS: atom_id res chain seq x y z
N MET A 1 5.23 -36.19 12.28
CA MET A 1 4.68 -34.83 12.05
C MET A 1 5.23 -33.94 13.15
N SER A 2 5.76 -32.78 12.83
CA SER A 2 6.18 -31.80 13.85
C SER A 2 4.95 -31.24 14.55
N GLU A 3 5.04 -31.06 15.87
CA GLU A 3 3.99 -30.41 16.63
C GLU A 3 4.01 -28.90 16.39
N HIS A 4 2.86 -28.29 16.17
CA HIS A 4 2.69 -26.86 15.98
C HIS A 4 1.65 -26.32 16.96
N ARG A 5 1.87 -25.11 17.46
CA ARG A 5 0.89 -24.40 18.30
C ARG A 5 0.68 -22.98 17.77
N ILE A 6 -0.52 -22.44 18.01
CA ILE A 6 -0.82 -21.04 17.75
C ILE A 6 -0.21 -20.22 18.90
N VAL A 7 0.69 -19.29 18.58
CA VAL A 7 1.36 -18.40 19.56
C VAL A 7 0.86 -16.97 19.48
N LEU A 8 0.15 -16.61 18.38
CA LEU A 8 -0.52 -15.34 18.18
C LEU A 8 -1.87 -15.62 17.53
N ASP A 9 -2.97 -15.28 18.22
CA ASP A 9 -4.33 -15.36 17.71
C ASP A 9 -4.93 -13.95 17.74
N TRP A 10 -4.76 -13.22 16.65
CA TRP A 10 -5.27 -11.88 16.48
C TRP A 10 -6.49 -11.91 15.57
N LYS A 11 -7.64 -11.76 16.18
CA LYS A 11 -8.92 -11.69 15.45
C LYS A 11 -9.22 -10.23 15.11
N LEU A 12 -8.78 -9.80 13.98
CA LEU A 12 -9.35 -8.64 13.33
C LEU A 12 -10.31 -9.15 12.29
N GLY A 13 -11.58 -8.71 12.33
CA GLY A 13 -12.53 -8.94 11.27
C GLY A 13 -11.96 -9.61 10.01
N ASP A 14 -12.39 -9.36 8.88
CA ASP A 14 -11.96 -10.13 7.72
C ASP A 14 -10.49 -9.87 7.33
N ALA A 15 -9.64 -10.75 7.80
CA ALA A 15 -8.29 -11.08 7.41
C ALA A 15 -7.40 -9.98 6.79
N GLY A 16 -6.32 -9.68 7.47
CA GLY A 16 -5.19 -8.95 6.89
C GLY A 16 -4.53 -9.72 5.75
N PHE A 17 -3.97 -9.01 4.83
CA PHE A 17 -3.13 -9.46 3.73
C PHE A 17 -2.09 -8.40 3.45
N PRO A 18 -0.99 -8.70 2.93
CA PRO A 18 -0.09 -9.79 3.20
C PRO A 18 0.60 -9.60 4.56
N ILE A 19 1.41 -10.59 4.94
CA ILE A 19 2.27 -10.52 6.13
C ILE A 19 3.71 -10.46 5.66
N ILE A 20 4.49 -9.52 6.23
CA ILE A 20 5.93 -9.43 6.00
C ILE A 20 6.64 -9.71 7.31
N GLY A 21 7.60 -10.67 7.28
CA GLY A 21 8.50 -10.90 8.40
C GLY A 21 9.74 -10.04 8.27
N TYR A 22 10.04 -9.20 9.28
CA TYR A 22 11.20 -8.32 9.29
C TYR A 22 11.56 -7.92 10.73
N ASP A 23 12.84 -7.75 11.04
CA ASP A 23 13.31 -7.22 12.31
C ASP A 23 13.19 -5.68 12.29
N VAL A 24 12.03 -5.18 12.74
CA VAL A 24 11.66 -3.76 12.65
C VAL A 24 12.48 -2.89 13.60
N ASN A 25 12.70 -3.36 14.82
CA ASN A 25 13.37 -2.60 15.89
C ASN A 25 14.88 -2.90 16.04
N GLY A 26 15.40 -3.85 15.28
CA GLY A 26 16.83 -4.21 15.26
C GLY A 26 17.27 -5.08 16.45
N ASP A 27 16.34 -5.77 17.11
CA ASP A 27 16.63 -6.60 18.28
C ASP A 27 17.06 -8.04 17.93
N GLY A 28 17.08 -8.38 16.65
CA GLY A 28 17.46 -9.68 16.11
C GLY A 28 16.34 -10.71 16.07
N ARG A 29 15.10 -10.35 16.42
CA ARG A 29 13.91 -11.19 16.30
C ARG A 29 13.09 -10.75 15.08
N THR A 30 12.40 -11.71 14.49
CA THR A 30 11.53 -11.38 13.35
C THR A 30 10.18 -10.92 13.85
N ASP A 31 9.83 -9.68 13.54
CA ASP A 31 8.50 -9.11 13.73
C ASP A 31 7.60 -9.36 12.52
N LEU A 32 6.32 -9.02 12.63
CA LEU A 32 5.36 -9.17 11.56
C LEU A 32 4.74 -7.80 11.20
N ILE A 33 4.87 -7.39 9.96
CA ILE A 33 4.16 -6.22 9.42
C ILE A 33 2.90 -6.71 8.74
N VAL A 34 1.74 -6.13 9.09
CA VAL A 34 0.42 -6.61 8.66
C VAL A 34 -0.46 -5.43 8.25
N GLY A 35 -1.01 -5.50 7.04
CA GLY A 35 -2.04 -4.57 6.57
C GLY A 35 -3.45 -5.07 6.87
N GLN A 36 -4.40 -4.16 7.06
CA GLN A 36 -5.81 -4.48 7.19
C GLN A 36 -6.49 -4.39 5.82
N GLY A 37 -6.66 -5.55 5.18
CA GLY A 37 -7.15 -5.63 3.79
C GLY A 37 -8.62 -5.22 3.62
N HIS A 38 -9.44 -5.30 4.66
CA HIS A 38 -10.89 -5.06 4.64
C HIS A 38 -11.36 -4.03 5.68
N GLY A 39 -10.44 -3.24 6.20
CA GLY A 39 -10.74 -2.22 7.20
C GLY A 39 -9.60 -1.22 7.31
N TYR A 40 -9.64 -0.40 8.35
CA TYR A 40 -8.58 0.58 8.62
C TYR A 40 -7.43 -0.06 9.37
N GLY A 41 -6.21 0.31 9.01
CA GLY A 41 -5.02 0.05 9.78
C GLY A 41 -3.89 -0.65 9.03
N LEU A 42 -2.70 -0.26 9.44
CA LEU A 42 -1.42 -0.83 9.11
C LEU A 42 -0.66 -0.95 10.41
N TYR A 43 -0.16 -2.13 10.71
CA TYR A 43 0.41 -2.45 12.02
C TYR A 43 1.70 -3.24 11.87
N TRP A 44 2.52 -3.24 12.93
CA TRP A 44 3.50 -4.28 13.11
C TRP A 44 3.38 -4.91 14.49
N TRP A 45 3.74 -6.17 14.57
CA TRP A 45 3.70 -6.98 15.77
C TRP A 45 5.11 -7.32 16.17
N GLU A 46 5.55 -6.75 17.29
CA GLU A 46 6.83 -7.02 17.89
C GLU A 46 6.83 -8.40 18.55
N GLN A 47 7.81 -9.23 18.18
CA GLN A 47 8.02 -10.51 18.83
C GLN A 47 8.79 -10.33 20.13
N GLY A 48 8.18 -10.69 21.28
CA GLY A 48 8.85 -10.75 22.56
C GLY A 48 9.87 -11.90 22.67
N ASP A 49 10.57 -11.99 23.80
CA ASP A 49 11.54 -13.07 24.02
C ASP A 49 10.81 -14.43 24.06
N PRO A 50 11.12 -15.37 23.12
CA PRO A 50 10.48 -16.67 23.07
C PRO A 50 10.79 -17.56 24.26
N LYS A 51 11.81 -17.24 25.07
CA LYS A 51 12.18 -17.99 26.28
C LYS A 51 11.32 -17.62 27.48
N GLU A 52 10.78 -16.42 27.51
CA GLU A 52 10.00 -15.89 28.65
C GLU A 52 8.48 -16.07 28.51
N HIS A 53 7.98 -16.55 27.47
CA HIS A 53 6.64 -16.64 26.88
C HIS A 53 6.60 -15.80 25.60
N PRO A 54 6.21 -16.40 24.45
CA PRO A 54 6.12 -15.65 23.20
C PRO A 54 4.97 -14.64 23.32
N THR A 55 5.31 -13.43 23.72
CA THR A 55 4.40 -12.30 23.73
C THR A 55 4.55 -11.55 22.43
N TRP A 56 3.44 -11.05 21.93
CA TRP A 56 3.41 -10.19 20.77
C TRP A 56 2.80 -8.85 21.16
N THR A 57 3.48 -7.78 20.83
CA THR A 57 3.00 -6.41 21.10
C THR A 57 2.63 -5.73 19.80
N ARG A 58 1.39 -5.26 19.71
CA ARG A 58 0.92 -4.55 18.52
C ARG A 58 1.32 -3.09 18.56
N HIS A 59 1.92 -2.60 17.47
CA HIS A 59 2.24 -1.20 17.24
C HIS A 59 1.49 -0.70 16.00
N ILE A 60 1.00 0.53 16.07
CA ILE A 60 0.29 1.19 14.98
C ILE A 60 1.33 1.83 14.07
N ILE A 61 1.26 1.55 12.77
CA ILE A 61 1.99 2.31 11.75
C ILE A 61 1.09 3.43 11.23
N ASP A 62 -0.11 3.09 10.76
CA ASP A 62 -1.07 4.08 10.24
C ASP A 62 -2.51 3.54 10.31
N GLU A 63 -3.44 4.34 10.80
CA GLU A 63 -4.88 4.03 10.81
C GLU A 63 -5.69 5.07 10.02
N SER A 64 -5.04 5.95 9.25
CA SER A 64 -5.69 7.04 8.55
C SER A 64 -6.37 6.64 7.24
N TYR A 65 -6.12 5.42 6.74
CA TYR A 65 -6.71 4.89 5.52
C TYR A 65 -7.08 3.42 5.69
N SER A 66 -7.96 2.94 4.82
CA SER A 66 -8.45 1.57 4.85
C SER A 66 -7.87 0.71 3.74
N GLN A 67 -8.07 -0.60 3.86
CA GLN A 67 -7.85 -1.57 2.78
C GLN A 67 -6.39 -1.61 2.28
N SER A 68 -5.42 -1.63 3.21
CA SER A 68 -4.00 -1.89 2.94
C SER A 68 -3.81 -3.35 2.47
N HIS A 69 -4.14 -3.60 1.21
CA HIS A 69 -4.27 -4.95 0.65
C HIS A 69 -2.97 -5.46 0.01
N ALA A 70 -2.02 -4.60 -0.26
CA ALA A 70 -0.71 -4.96 -0.80
C ALA A 70 0.39 -4.31 0.04
N LEU A 71 1.42 -5.06 0.38
CA LEU A 71 2.61 -4.59 1.08
C LEU A 71 3.85 -5.01 0.31
N LEU A 72 4.80 -4.11 0.18
CA LEU A 72 6.14 -4.40 -0.31
C LEU A 72 7.14 -3.75 0.65
N LEU A 73 8.05 -4.53 1.22
CA LEU A 73 9.18 -4.01 1.99
C LEU A 73 10.44 -4.23 1.18
N THR A 74 11.15 -3.16 0.88
CA THR A 74 12.36 -3.20 0.06
C THR A 74 13.29 -2.03 0.39
N GLU A 75 14.56 -2.17 0.05
CA GLU A 75 15.51 -1.07 0.14
C GLU A 75 15.42 -0.22 -1.12
N ILE A 76 15.13 1.07 -0.97
CA ILE A 76 15.14 2.07 -2.03
C ILE A 76 16.08 3.18 -1.57
N ASP A 77 17.04 3.52 -2.39
CA ASP A 77 18.01 4.61 -2.13
C ASP A 77 18.82 4.45 -0.84
N GLY A 78 19.06 3.21 -0.41
CA GLY A 78 19.79 2.90 0.83
C GLY A 78 18.94 2.99 2.09
N GLU A 79 17.62 3.16 1.97
CA GLU A 79 16.68 3.19 3.08
C GLU A 79 15.65 2.09 2.94
N MET A 80 15.35 1.39 4.05
CA MET A 80 14.28 0.39 4.07
C MET A 80 12.93 1.09 4.00
N GLN A 81 12.14 0.77 2.99
CA GLN A 81 10.84 1.38 2.75
C GLN A 81 9.73 0.33 2.68
N LEU A 82 8.63 0.59 3.36
CA LEU A 82 7.39 -0.16 3.25
C LEU A 82 6.45 0.58 2.29
N ILE A 83 6.15 -0.04 1.15
CA ILE A 83 5.24 0.49 0.15
C ILE A 83 3.88 -0.17 0.32
N THR A 84 2.84 0.64 0.39
CA THR A 84 1.46 0.16 0.51
C THR A 84 0.47 1.25 0.10
N GLY A 85 -0.80 0.98 0.22
CA GLY A 85 -1.84 1.94 -0.09
C GLY A 85 -3.23 1.31 -0.05
N LYS A 86 -4.22 2.12 -0.41
CA LYS A 86 -5.61 1.72 -0.43
C LYS A 86 -5.96 1.07 -1.77
N ARG A 87 -6.60 -0.11 -1.73
CA ARG A 87 -7.23 -0.66 -2.93
C ARG A 87 -8.52 0.09 -3.26
N TYR A 88 -8.87 0.13 -4.54
CA TYR A 88 -10.10 0.73 -4.99
C TYR A 88 -11.31 -0.17 -4.72
N ARG A 89 -12.31 0.34 -4.01
CA ARG A 89 -13.63 -0.27 -3.74
C ARG A 89 -13.56 -1.77 -3.50
N GLY A 90 -13.01 -2.18 -2.36
CA GLY A 90 -13.01 -3.57 -1.95
C GLY A 90 -14.43 -4.09 -1.79
N HIS A 91 -14.68 -5.34 -2.21
CA HIS A 91 -15.98 -6.01 -2.13
C HIS A 91 -17.15 -5.15 -2.63
N ASP A 92 -16.95 -4.53 -3.82
CA ASP A 92 -17.96 -3.68 -4.47
C ASP A 92 -18.45 -2.50 -3.62
N GLY A 93 -17.54 -1.97 -2.78
CA GLY A 93 -17.83 -0.82 -1.93
C GLY A 93 -18.37 -1.16 -0.55
N ASN A 94 -18.45 -2.44 -0.18
CA ASN A 94 -19.02 -2.86 1.12
C ASN A 94 -18.01 -2.82 2.27
N ASP A 95 -16.70 -2.77 1.99
CA ASP A 95 -15.69 -2.68 3.05
C ASP A 95 -15.68 -1.29 3.69
N PRO A 96 -15.37 -1.18 5.00
CA PRO A 96 -15.15 0.10 5.65
C PRO A 96 -14.15 0.96 4.88
N GLY A 97 -14.49 2.24 4.68
CA GLY A 97 -13.65 3.18 3.94
C GLY A 97 -13.53 2.91 2.44
N SER A 98 -14.41 2.11 1.83
CA SER A 98 -14.34 1.79 0.40
C SER A 98 -14.39 3.01 -0.51
N TYR A 99 -15.08 4.05 -0.07
CA TYR A 99 -15.25 5.30 -0.80
C TYR A 99 -14.26 6.39 -0.41
N ASP A 100 -13.39 6.12 0.57
CA ASP A 100 -12.33 7.05 0.94
C ASP A 100 -11.33 7.23 -0.23
N PRO A 101 -10.58 8.33 -0.23
CA PRO A 101 -9.57 8.60 -1.24
C PRO A 101 -8.60 7.44 -1.45
N VAL A 102 -8.32 7.11 -2.71
CA VAL A 102 -7.30 6.13 -3.06
C VAL A 102 -5.93 6.74 -2.82
N VAL A 103 -5.08 6.01 -2.14
CA VAL A 103 -3.73 6.46 -1.76
C VAL A 103 -2.69 5.39 -2.03
N VAL A 104 -1.47 5.83 -2.35
CA VAL A 104 -0.25 5.03 -2.35
C VAL A 104 0.80 5.76 -1.51
N TYR A 105 1.33 5.08 -0.54
CA TYR A 105 2.31 5.61 0.40
C TYR A 105 3.59 4.77 0.41
N ALA A 106 4.71 5.44 0.65
CA ALA A 106 5.96 4.85 1.09
C ALA A 106 6.21 5.25 2.54
N TYR A 107 6.70 4.34 3.34
CA TYR A 107 7.08 4.58 4.73
C TYR A 107 8.55 4.23 4.91
N THR A 108 9.39 5.24 5.16
CA THR A 108 10.79 5.00 5.52
C THR A 108 10.88 4.50 6.95
N LEU A 109 11.56 3.38 7.17
CA LEU A 109 11.75 2.82 8.50
C LEU A 109 13.01 3.37 9.17
N ASP A 110 12.83 4.09 10.27
CA ASP A 110 13.90 4.35 11.24
C ASP A 110 13.99 3.17 12.23
N ARG A 111 14.92 2.26 12.01
CA ARG A 111 15.11 1.08 12.87
C ARG A 111 15.51 1.40 14.30
N LYS A 112 16.12 2.55 14.57
CA LYS A 112 16.56 2.92 15.92
C LYS A 112 15.39 3.27 16.83
N SER A 113 14.39 3.93 16.26
CA SER A 113 13.17 4.31 16.96
C SER A 113 12.00 3.37 16.68
N ALA A 114 12.16 2.40 15.77
CA ALA A 114 11.11 1.54 15.22
C ALA A 114 9.91 2.33 14.64
N MET A 115 10.20 3.50 14.07
CA MET A 115 9.19 4.42 13.54
C MET A 115 9.16 4.38 12.02
N PHE A 116 7.94 4.46 11.48
CA PHE A 116 7.68 4.55 10.04
C PHE A 116 7.29 5.97 9.67
N HIS A 117 8.07 6.61 8.80
CA HIS A 117 7.84 7.98 8.32
C HIS A 117 7.15 7.94 6.97
N ARG A 118 5.90 8.42 6.91
CA ARG A 118 5.06 8.37 5.73
C ARG A 118 5.43 9.42 4.69
N HIS A 119 5.53 8.98 3.43
CA HIS A 119 5.66 9.80 2.23
C HIS A 119 4.50 9.47 1.29
N THR A 120 3.89 10.48 0.69
CA THR A 120 2.78 10.30 -0.25
C THR A 120 3.33 10.15 -1.66
N LEU A 121 3.09 9.00 -2.30
CA LEU A 121 3.40 8.77 -3.72
C LEU A 121 2.22 9.15 -4.60
N SER A 122 0.99 8.84 -4.18
CA SER A 122 -0.24 9.22 -4.88
C SER A 122 -1.37 9.43 -3.86
N MET A 123 -2.21 10.43 -4.09
CA MET A 123 -3.40 10.71 -3.30
C MET A 123 -4.52 11.21 -4.20
N ASN A 124 -5.73 10.69 -4.01
CA ASN A 124 -6.92 11.03 -4.79
C ASN A 124 -6.76 10.80 -6.31
N GLY A 125 -5.81 9.93 -6.67
CA GLY A 125 -5.53 9.58 -8.06
C GLY A 125 -6.14 8.24 -8.48
N THR A 126 -5.69 7.76 -9.64
CA THR A 126 -6.07 6.45 -10.16
C THR A 126 -5.12 5.35 -9.71
N ALA A 127 -3.92 5.69 -9.23
CA ALA A 127 -2.97 4.72 -8.73
C ALA A 127 -3.45 4.13 -7.41
N SER A 128 -3.62 2.83 -7.36
CA SER A 128 -4.15 2.10 -6.21
C SER A 128 -3.29 0.89 -5.86
N ALA A 129 -3.27 0.54 -4.59
CA ALA A 129 -2.69 -0.71 -4.12
C ALA A 129 -3.69 -1.85 -4.38
N GLY A 130 -3.52 -2.58 -5.47
CA GLY A 130 -4.35 -3.76 -5.77
C GLY A 130 -4.00 -4.93 -4.88
N THR A 131 -3.24 -5.88 -5.42
CA THR A 131 -2.78 -7.07 -4.69
C THR A 131 -1.26 -7.16 -4.60
N GLN A 132 -0.54 -6.38 -5.39
CA GLN A 132 0.92 -6.47 -5.50
C GLN A 132 1.53 -5.16 -5.96
N PHE A 133 2.71 -4.87 -5.41
CA PHE A 133 3.69 -3.93 -5.95
C PHE A 133 4.90 -4.70 -6.45
N ILE A 134 5.62 -4.12 -7.39
CA ILE A 134 6.98 -4.52 -7.71
C ILE A 134 7.90 -3.30 -7.64
N ALA A 135 9.13 -3.52 -7.19
CA ALA A 135 10.20 -2.54 -7.26
C ALA A 135 11.32 -3.13 -8.12
N LEU A 136 11.65 -2.46 -9.20
CA LEU A 136 12.76 -2.84 -10.04
C LEU A 136 13.21 -1.64 -10.90
N ASP A 137 14.46 -1.64 -11.31
CA ASP A 137 15.04 -0.67 -12.23
C ASP A 137 14.44 -0.90 -13.64
N LEU A 138 13.40 -0.13 -13.98
CA LEU A 138 12.61 -0.33 -15.21
C LEU A 138 13.27 0.31 -16.43
N ASP A 139 13.89 1.46 -16.25
CA ASP A 139 14.53 2.24 -17.32
C ASP A 139 16.04 2.05 -17.41
N LYS A 140 16.63 1.34 -16.44
CA LYS A 140 18.04 0.97 -16.34
C LYS A 140 18.97 2.14 -16.03
N ASP A 141 18.50 3.07 -15.22
CA ASP A 141 19.28 4.21 -14.76
C ASP A 141 20.05 3.93 -13.45
N GLY A 142 19.75 2.82 -12.78
CA GLY A 142 20.43 2.32 -11.59
C GLY A 142 19.73 2.59 -10.27
N ASP A 143 18.52 3.14 -10.29
CA ASP A 143 17.66 3.20 -9.10
C ASP A 143 16.38 2.37 -9.28
N LEU A 144 15.58 2.20 -8.21
CA LEU A 144 14.41 1.34 -8.26
C LEU A 144 13.13 2.17 -8.46
N ASP A 145 12.41 1.83 -9.51
CA ASP A 145 11.05 2.28 -9.77
C ASP A 145 10.02 1.40 -9.08
N LEU A 146 8.79 1.89 -9.01
CA LEU A 146 7.67 1.14 -8.47
C LEU A 146 6.59 0.95 -9.54
N ALA A 147 6.00 -0.25 -9.59
CA ALA A 147 4.77 -0.46 -10.32
C ALA A 147 3.70 -1.07 -9.44
N SER A 148 2.47 -0.61 -9.64
CA SER A 148 1.27 -1.11 -8.98
C SER A 148 0.19 -1.44 -9.99
N ALA A 149 -0.63 -2.44 -9.67
CA ALA A 149 -1.80 -2.80 -10.47
C ALA A 149 -3.02 -2.93 -9.56
N GLY A 150 -4.13 -2.40 -10.02
CA GLY A 150 -5.40 -2.45 -9.31
C GLY A 150 -6.60 -2.36 -10.26
N LYS A 151 -7.80 -2.23 -9.72
CA LYS A 151 -9.03 -2.10 -10.53
C LYS A 151 -9.01 -0.87 -11.46
N LEU A 152 -8.20 0.14 -11.15
CA LEU A 152 -8.11 1.39 -11.92
C LEU A 152 -7.01 1.36 -12.99
N GLY A 153 -6.25 0.28 -13.09
CA GLY A 153 -5.20 0.11 -14.09
C GLY A 153 -3.84 -0.26 -13.52
N VAL A 154 -2.83 -0.13 -14.37
CA VAL A 154 -1.41 -0.30 -14.02
C VAL A 154 -0.75 1.06 -14.01
N HIS A 155 0.01 1.33 -12.96
CA HIS A 155 0.69 2.60 -12.75
C HIS A 155 2.16 2.34 -12.44
N VAL A 156 3.03 3.12 -13.05
CA VAL A 156 4.47 3.12 -12.81
C VAL A 156 4.84 4.45 -12.15
N PHE A 157 5.63 4.37 -11.11
CA PHE A 157 6.25 5.51 -10.43
C PHE A 157 7.74 5.42 -10.72
N GLU A 158 8.20 6.26 -11.61
CA GLU A 158 9.62 6.42 -11.95
C GLU A 158 10.32 7.14 -10.80
N ASN A 159 11.44 6.59 -10.35
CA ASN A 159 12.30 7.21 -9.36
C ASN A 159 13.26 8.18 -10.08
N LEU A 160 13.12 9.46 -9.84
CA LEU A 160 13.87 10.49 -10.54
C LEU A 160 15.13 10.94 -9.79
N ARG A 161 15.66 10.10 -8.91
CA ARG A 161 16.81 10.45 -8.08
C ARG A 161 18.09 10.62 -8.89
N VAL A 162 18.36 9.73 -9.83
CA VAL A 162 19.59 9.75 -10.66
C VAL A 162 19.46 10.57 -11.93
N ASP A 163 18.27 10.82 -12.42
CA ASP A 163 18.00 11.54 -13.67
C ASP A 163 18.36 13.03 -13.64
N ASN A 164 18.70 13.58 -12.50
CA ASN A 164 18.89 15.02 -12.31
C ASN A 164 17.74 15.89 -12.83
N VAL A 165 16.52 15.35 -12.83
CA VAL A 165 15.33 16.05 -13.29
C VAL A 165 15.02 17.21 -12.33
N PRO A 166 14.86 18.44 -12.82
CA PRO A 166 14.49 19.57 -11.96
C PRO A 166 13.19 19.33 -11.20
N LYS A 167 13.13 19.73 -9.91
CA LYS A 167 11.97 19.52 -9.06
C LYS A 167 10.65 20.00 -9.69
N ALA A 168 10.65 21.14 -10.37
CA ALA A 168 9.49 21.67 -11.08
C ALA A 168 8.99 20.72 -12.19
N THR A 169 9.90 20.03 -12.87
CA THR A 169 9.54 19.03 -13.90
C THR A 169 8.97 17.76 -13.25
N ARG A 170 9.50 17.37 -12.08
CA ARG A 170 8.99 16.22 -11.32
C ARG A 170 7.55 16.44 -10.85
N GLU A 171 7.23 17.66 -10.44
CA GLU A 171 5.87 18.04 -10.00
C GLU A 171 4.87 18.14 -11.17
N GLN A 172 5.37 18.29 -12.40
CA GLN A 172 4.54 18.36 -13.62
C GLN A 172 4.26 17.00 -14.25
N GLN A 173 4.90 15.95 -13.76
CA GLN A 173 4.71 14.62 -14.32
C GLN A 173 3.33 14.08 -13.97
N ILE A 174 2.54 14.01 -15.00
CA ILE A 174 1.16 13.52 -15.08
C ILE A 174 0.21 14.37 -14.24
N PRO A 175 -0.34 15.45 -14.80
CA PRO A 175 -1.59 15.96 -14.27
C PRO A 175 -2.55 14.77 -14.26
N LEU A 176 -3.04 14.39 -13.10
CA LEU A 176 -4.21 13.53 -13.01
C LEU A 176 -5.29 14.25 -13.80
N GLU A 177 -5.62 13.77 -14.99
CA GLU A 177 -6.51 14.46 -15.94
C GLU A 177 -7.88 14.72 -15.33
N LYS A 178 -8.21 14.04 -14.25
CA LYS A 178 -9.31 14.37 -13.34
C LYS A 178 -8.99 13.79 -11.96
N PRO A 179 -9.11 14.56 -10.88
CA PRO A 179 -9.21 13.96 -9.57
C PRO A 179 -10.36 12.95 -9.63
N TRP A 180 -10.15 11.78 -9.04
CA TRP A 180 -11.25 10.81 -8.87
C TRP A 180 -12.46 11.57 -8.27
N PRO A 181 -13.69 11.26 -8.72
CA PRO A 181 -14.85 12.05 -8.42
C PRO A 181 -15.27 11.89 -6.96
N PHE A 182 -14.54 12.52 -6.11
CA PHE A 182 -15.01 12.85 -4.78
C PHE A 182 -15.44 14.32 -4.80
N ASP A 183 -16.58 14.61 -4.17
CA ASP A 183 -16.95 15.97 -3.86
C ASP A 183 -15.97 16.56 -2.81
N ASP A 184 -16.10 17.84 -2.54
CA ASP A 184 -15.26 18.55 -1.57
C ASP A 184 -15.41 17.99 -0.13
N GLU A 185 -16.40 17.15 0.12
CA GLU A 185 -16.67 16.46 1.39
C GLU A 185 -16.13 15.03 1.42
N GLY A 186 -15.50 14.55 0.32
CA GLY A 186 -14.92 13.23 0.21
C GLY A 186 -15.91 12.12 -0.14
N HIS A 187 -17.15 12.46 -0.55
CA HIS A 187 -18.12 11.50 -1.03
C HIS A 187 -17.88 11.18 -2.51
N ALA A 188 -17.99 9.91 -2.87
CA ALA A 188 -17.92 9.50 -4.26
C ALA A 188 -19.09 10.09 -5.06
N VAL A 189 -18.78 10.93 -6.03
CA VAL A 189 -19.77 11.39 -7.01
C VAL A 189 -20.00 10.23 -8.00
N GLU A 190 -21.24 9.75 -8.12
CA GLU A 190 -21.59 8.76 -9.13
C GLU A 190 -21.25 9.31 -10.52
N GLN A 191 -20.28 8.70 -11.19
CA GLN A 191 -20.06 8.97 -12.60
C GLN A 191 -20.93 7.98 -13.39
N GLU A 192 -21.78 8.51 -14.26
CA GLU A 192 -22.56 7.72 -15.23
C GLU A 192 -21.67 6.89 -16.18
N ASN A 193 -20.33 7.10 -16.19
CA ASN A 193 -19.36 6.42 -17.03
C ASN A 193 -18.11 6.01 -16.23
N GLY A 194 -18.25 5.10 -15.28
CA GLY A 194 -17.10 4.49 -14.59
C GLY A 194 -16.28 3.55 -15.51
N PRO A 195 -15.08 3.11 -15.12
CA PRO A 195 -14.23 2.21 -15.90
C PRO A 195 -14.92 0.93 -16.37
N GLN A 196 -15.98 0.49 -15.70
CA GLN A 196 -16.77 -0.68 -16.09
C GLN A 196 -17.63 -0.43 -17.34
N ASP A 197 -18.03 0.81 -17.58
CA ASP A 197 -18.82 1.16 -18.77
C ASP A 197 -17.93 1.26 -20.02
N LEU A 198 -16.66 1.59 -19.86
CA LEU A 198 -15.68 1.55 -20.94
C LEU A 198 -15.42 0.12 -21.45
N ILE A 199 -15.51 -0.88 -20.56
CA ILE A 199 -15.35 -2.29 -20.93
C ILE A 199 -16.59 -2.80 -21.68
N LYS A 200 -17.79 -2.40 -21.30
CA LYS A 200 -19.03 -2.77 -21.97
C LYS A 200 -19.11 -2.18 -23.38
N ASN A 201 -18.81 -0.90 -23.54
CA ASN A 201 -18.85 -0.23 -24.85
C ASN A 201 -17.85 -0.78 -25.87
N ASN A 202 -16.71 -1.34 -25.42
CA ASN A 202 -15.75 -2.00 -26.32
C ASN A 202 -16.21 -3.39 -26.80
N ASN A 203 -17.16 -4.02 -26.11
CA ASN A 203 -17.69 -5.33 -26.52
C ASN A 203 -18.93 -5.21 -27.44
N GLU A 204 -19.66 -4.12 -27.38
CA GLU A 204 -20.82 -3.89 -28.25
C GLU A 204 -20.46 -3.44 -29.69
N ASN A 205 -19.25 -2.90 -29.87
CA ASN A 205 -18.74 -2.46 -31.17
C ASN A 205 -18.00 -3.57 -31.97
N LYS A 206 -18.08 -4.83 -31.54
CA LYS A 206 -17.45 -6.00 -32.24
C LYS A 206 -18.44 -7.03 -32.76
N GLN A 207 -19.68 -6.64 -32.98
CA GLN A 207 -20.65 -7.48 -33.70
C GLN A 207 -20.91 -6.96 -35.11
#